data_5f892007c5ba517fe2e43ba59a0a8962
#
_entry.id   5f892007c5ba517fe2e43ba59a0a8962
#
_cell.length_a   1.000
_cell.length_b   1.000
_cell.length_c   1.000
_cell.angle_alpha   90.00
_cell.angle_beta   90.00
_cell.angle_gamma   90.00
#
_symmetry.space_group_name_H-M   'P 1'
#
loop_
_entity.id
_entity.type
_entity.pdbx_description
1 polymer ?
#
loop_
_entity_poly.entity_id
_entity_poly.type
_entity_poly.pdbx_seq_one_letter_code
_entity_poly.pdbx_strand_id
1 'polypeptide(L)'
;MNTRFYNAKILVLDAENHFSITEDELHVTGDTITYIGPGRKADPDAAETPVFDREIDARGNLLIPGFKNAHTHTPMTFLRSYADDLPLHEWLERQVFPNETKLAGDDVYWLNILGIMEYLTSGITSNFDMYIQQKNSIAATVDTGFRTVLTSGLNNFVDSPEILEEMYNYVNELSDRTSYLLGFHAEYTTGGPLLEAVAKLAEKYHSPVWTHNAETKSEVEDCKERWGLTPTQLMERLGMFQYGGGGYHCIWMEDRDFEIFRDRKLTAVTNPSSNLKLASGICPLKHFYDNGINLAIGTDGPASNNCLDMFREMFLTTGLSKVREMDAAGIPADAILYMATAGGAHAMQIDDCDRLAVGKKADLVMIDLHQPNMQPENNLIKNLVYSGSKQNVKLTMVNGQILYENGEFRIGFDPEEIYARSNAIIRRISGSHADN
;
A
#
# COMPACT_ATOMS: atom_id res chain seq x y z
N MET A 1 -0.70 -17.09 19.01
CA MET A 1 -1.97 -16.88 19.74
C MET A 1 -3.10 -17.46 18.92
N ASN A 2 -4.07 -18.14 19.57
CA ASN A 2 -5.24 -18.69 18.87
C ASN A 2 -6.42 -17.76 19.13
N THR A 3 -6.97 -17.17 18.08
CA THR A 3 -8.06 -16.20 18.18
C THR A 3 -9.31 -16.69 17.45
N ARG A 4 -10.47 -16.56 18.10
CA ARG A 4 -11.77 -16.82 17.50
C ARG A 4 -12.55 -15.53 17.36
N PHE A 5 -13.04 -15.24 16.15
CA PHE A 5 -14.04 -14.23 15.90
C PHE A 5 -15.37 -14.93 15.68
N TYR A 6 -16.41 -14.54 16.42
CA TYR A 6 -17.75 -15.11 16.31
C TYR A 6 -18.82 -14.02 16.18
N ASN A 7 -20.01 -14.36 15.77
CA ASN A 7 -21.06 -13.40 15.41
C ASN A 7 -20.57 -12.37 14.39
N ALA A 8 -19.82 -12.81 13.38
CA ALA A 8 -19.19 -11.96 12.40
C ALA A 8 -19.88 -12.06 11.03
N LYS A 9 -19.95 -10.94 10.31
CA LYS A 9 -20.06 -10.95 8.86
C LYS A 9 -18.63 -11.04 8.29
N ILE A 10 -18.41 -11.88 7.29
CA ILE A 10 -17.06 -12.10 6.74
C ILE A 10 -17.12 -11.84 5.23
N LEU A 11 -16.30 -10.92 4.76
CA LEU A 11 -16.10 -10.65 3.34
C LEU A 11 -15.17 -11.70 2.75
N VAL A 12 -15.69 -12.54 1.88
CA VAL A 12 -14.94 -13.58 1.17
C VAL A 12 -14.82 -13.25 -0.31
N LEU A 13 -13.70 -13.66 -0.91
CA LEU A 13 -13.41 -13.50 -2.32
C LEU A 13 -13.23 -14.90 -2.93
N ASP A 14 -14.04 -15.24 -3.93
CA ASP A 14 -13.94 -16.53 -4.62
C ASP A 14 -12.78 -16.59 -5.63
N ALA A 15 -12.67 -17.72 -6.34
CA ALA A 15 -11.60 -17.94 -7.32
C ALA A 15 -11.77 -17.09 -8.59
N GLU A 16 -12.98 -16.64 -8.89
CA GLU A 16 -13.34 -15.76 -10.00
C GLU A 16 -13.27 -14.27 -9.62
N ASN A 17 -12.79 -13.96 -8.40
CA ASN A 17 -12.68 -12.62 -7.82
C ASN A 17 -14.04 -11.91 -7.60
N HIS A 18 -15.09 -12.66 -7.25
CA HIS A 18 -16.34 -12.09 -6.82
C HIS A 18 -16.43 -12.04 -5.29
N PHE A 19 -16.77 -10.88 -4.76
CA PHE A 19 -16.99 -10.70 -3.33
C PHE A 19 -18.38 -11.21 -2.92
N SER A 20 -18.43 -11.87 -1.78
CA SER A 20 -19.67 -12.22 -1.07
C SER A 20 -19.47 -12.05 0.42
N ILE A 21 -20.58 -12.04 1.17
CA ILE A 21 -20.54 -11.90 2.63
C ILE A 21 -21.27 -13.10 3.24
N THR A 22 -20.60 -13.75 4.19
CA THR A 22 -21.17 -14.85 4.99
C THR A 22 -21.34 -14.41 6.44
N GLU A 23 -22.27 -15.07 7.18
CA GLU A 23 -22.44 -14.87 8.62
C GLU A 23 -21.89 -16.11 9.35
N ASP A 24 -20.65 -16.03 9.76
CA ASP A 24 -19.85 -17.19 10.17
C ASP A 24 -18.91 -16.85 11.35
N GLU A 25 -18.10 -17.82 11.73
CA GLU A 25 -16.94 -17.66 12.60
C GLU A 25 -15.64 -17.74 11.80
N LEU A 26 -14.62 -17.00 12.26
CA LEU A 26 -13.27 -17.07 11.72
C LEU A 26 -12.30 -17.40 12.85
N HIS A 27 -11.47 -18.45 12.65
CA HIS A 27 -10.45 -18.82 13.62
C HIS A 27 -9.06 -18.58 13.04
N VAL A 28 -8.18 -18.06 13.89
CA VAL A 28 -6.75 -17.86 13.60
C VAL A 28 -5.94 -18.71 14.55
N THR A 29 -4.97 -19.46 14.04
CA THR A 29 -3.98 -20.19 14.83
C THR A 29 -2.60 -19.71 14.43
N GLY A 30 -1.87 -19.14 15.39
CA GLY A 30 -0.61 -18.49 15.09
C GLY A 30 -0.83 -17.28 14.16
N ASP A 31 -0.34 -17.38 12.95
CA ASP A 31 -0.44 -16.36 11.90
C ASP A 31 -1.45 -16.69 10.78
N THR A 32 -2.09 -17.85 10.86
CA THR A 32 -2.85 -18.45 9.76
C THR A 32 -4.33 -18.56 10.09
N ILE A 33 -5.21 -18.25 9.11
CA ILE A 33 -6.64 -18.53 9.20
C ILE A 33 -6.86 -20.04 9.05
N THR A 34 -7.40 -20.68 10.09
CA THR A 34 -7.56 -22.14 10.14
C THR A 34 -8.99 -22.61 9.97
N TYR A 35 -9.97 -21.69 10.09
CA TYR A 35 -11.38 -21.99 9.91
C TYR A 35 -12.17 -20.76 9.49
N ILE A 36 -13.09 -20.94 8.57
CA ILE A 36 -14.20 -20.03 8.27
C ILE A 36 -15.43 -20.91 8.03
N GLY A 37 -16.50 -20.67 8.78
CA GLY A 37 -17.74 -21.44 8.65
C GLY A 37 -18.70 -21.22 9.82
N PRO A 38 -19.85 -21.88 9.80
CA PRO A 38 -20.88 -21.75 10.84
C PRO A 38 -20.34 -22.07 12.23
N GLY A 39 -20.86 -21.35 13.24
CA GLY A 39 -20.46 -21.57 14.62
C GLY A 39 -20.46 -23.03 15.00
N ARG A 40 -19.30 -23.55 15.35
CA ARG A 40 -19.20 -24.92 15.81
C ARG A 40 -19.92 -25.05 17.14
N LYS A 41 -21.13 -25.63 17.12
CA LYS A 41 -21.68 -26.24 18.33
C LYS A 41 -20.65 -27.25 18.79
N ALA A 42 -20.34 -27.27 20.09
CA ALA A 42 -19.48 -28.28 20.67
C ALA A 42 -19.93 -29.65 20.11
N ASP A 43 -19.13 -30.21 19.24
CA ASP A 43 -19.38 -31.56 18.72
C ASP A 43 -18.99 -32.49 19.85
N PRO A 44 -19.94 -33.20 20.48
CA PRO A 44 -19.62 -34.09 21.60
C PRO A 44 -18.70 -35.24 21.17
N ASP A 45 -18.58 -35.52 19.86
CA ASP A 45 -17.73 -36.55 19.27
C ASP A 45 -16.42 -36.01 18.67
N ALA A 46 -16.17 -34.67 18.75
CA ALA A 46 -14.91 -34.09 18.31
C ALA A 46 -13.77 -34.50 19.26
N ALA A 47 -12.72 -35.08 18.71
CA ALA A 47 -11.56 -35.55 19.48
C ALA A 47 -10.90 -34.46 20.33
N GLU A 48 -11.04 -33.17 19.97
CA GLU A 48 -10.59 -32.01 20.77
C GLU A 48 -11.44 -30.78 20.41
N THR A 49 -11.97 -30.09 21.43
CA THR A 49 -12.55 -28.76 21.25
C THR A 49 -11.39 -27.76 21.09
N PRO A 50 -11.36 -26.91 20.04
CA PRO A 50 -10.30 -25.91 19.90
C PRO A 50 -10.25 -25.01 21.14
N VAL A 51 -9.05 -24.83 21.70
CA VAL A 51 -8.81 -23.88 22.80
C VAL A 51 -8.32 -22.57 22.20
N PHE A 52 -9.00 -21.49 22.52
CA PHE A 52 -8.64 -20.14 22.08
C PHE A 52 -8.03 -19.35 23.23
N ASP A 53 -6.93 -18.65 22.95
CA ASP A 53 -6.32 -17.69 23.87
C ASP A 53 -7.18 -16.44 23.98
N ARG A 54 -7.95 -16.15 22.89
CA ARG A 54 -8.82 -14.99 22.79
C ARG A 54 -10.07 -15.29 21.97
N GLU A 55 -11.20 -14.90 22.51
CA GLU A 55 -12.50 -14.93 21.80
C GLU A 55 -13.03 -13.50 21.66
N ILE A 56 -13.40 -13.12 20.44
CA ILE A 56 -13.87 -11.78 20.08
C ILE A 56 -15.30 -11.90 19.51
N ASP A 57 -16.28 -11.34 20.23
CA ASP A 57 -17.62 -11.16 19.72
C ASP A 57 -17.63 -9.99 18.73
N ALA A 58 -17.75 -10.30 17.45
CA ALA A 58 -17.83 -9.28 16.42
C ALA A 58 -19.17 -8.51 16.44
N ARG A 59 -20.21 -8.99 17.13
CA ARG A 59 -21.51 -8.31 17.28
C ARG A 59 -22.14 -7.93 15.94
N GLY A 60 -22.01 -8.76 14.91
CA GLY A 60 -22.50 -8.48 13.57
C GLY A 60 -21.63 -7.53 12.74
N ASN A 61 -20.47 -7.10 13.25
CA ASN A 61 -19.50 -6.32 12.49
C ASN A 61 -18.86 -7.13 11.36
N LEU A 62 -18.28 -6.42 10.39
CA LEU A 62 -17.72 -7.01 9.18
C LEU A 62 -16.22 -7.23 9.32
N LEU A 63 -15.77 -8.47 9.11
CA LEU A 63 -14.36 -8.80 8.89
C LEU A 63 -14.05 -8.71 7.41
N ILE A 64 -12.98 -8.00 7.06
CA ILE A 64 -12.48 -7.86 5.69
C ILE A 64 -11.00 -8.22 5.64
N PRO A 65 -10.45 -8.60 4.46
CA PRO A 65 -8.99 -8.62 4.27
C PRO A 65 -8.44 -7.24 4.57
N GLY A 66 -7.29 -7.17 5.20
CA GLY A 66 -6.62 -5.88 5.43
C GLY A 66 -6.30 -5.18 4.11
N PHE A 67 -6.45 -3.87 4.07
CA PHE A 67 -6.08 -3.08 2.90
C PHE A 67 -4.57 -3.17 2.62
N LYS A 68 -4.22 -3.11 1.34
CA LYS A 68 -2.86 -3.15 0.81
C LYS A 68 -2.53 -1.79 0.20
N ASN A 69 -1.66 -1.04 0.85
CA ASN A 69 -1.18 0.23 0.34
C ASN A 69 -0.05 -0.04 -0.68
N ALA A 70 -0.42 -0.13 -1.96
CA ALA A 70 0.47 -0.62 -3.01
C ALA A 70 1.55 0.38 -3.46
N HIS A 71 1.62 1.57 -2.87
CA HIS A 71 2.69 2.54 -3.06
C HIS A 71 2.66 3.63 -1.99
N THR A 72 3.81 3.88 -1.38
CA THR A 72 3.98 4.95 -0.40
C THR A 72 5.45 5.33 -0.20
N HIS A 73 5.67 6.45 0.54
CA HIS A 73 6.94 6.92 1.09
C HIS A 73 6.73 7.17 2.58
N THR A 74 6.61 6.11 3.36
CA THR A 74 6.15 6.16 4.76
C THR A 74 6.87 7.19 5.63
N PRO A 75 8.21 7.28 5.63
CA PRO A 75 8.92 8.25 6.49
C PRO A 75 8.68 9.71 6.13
N MET A 76 8.09 10.04 4.98
CA MET A 76 7.74 11.42 4.62
C MET A 76 6.67 12.06 5.52
N THR A 77 6.24 11.38 6.59
CA THR A 77 5.37 11.96 7.62
C THR A 77 5.89 13.30 8.15
N PHE A 78 7.19 13.55 8.17
CA PHE A 78 7.79 14.82 8.59
C PHE A 78 7.51 16.00 7.64
N LEU A 79 7.18 15.73 6.38
CA LEU A 79 6.84 16.76 5.38
C LEU A 79 5.33 17.00 5.23
N ARG A 80 4.52 16.32 6.02
CA ARG A 80 3.06 16.50 6.00
C ARG A 80 2.69 17.97 6.26
N SER A 81 1.98 18.59 5.34
CA SER A 81 1.59 20.01 5.39
C SER A 81 2.76 20.98 5.51
N TYR A 82 3.98 20.56 5.15
CA TYR A 82 5.17 21.41 5.20
C TYR A 82 5.45 22.11 3.87
N ALA A 83 5.12 21.45 2.76
CA ALA A 83 5.47 21.91 1.42
C ALA A 83 4.28 21.76 0.46
N ASP A 84 3.15 22.35 0.81
CA ASP A 84 1.93 22.28 -0.01
C ASP A 84 1.95 23.36 -1.12
N ASP A 85 1.02 23.21 -2.09
CA ASP A 85 0.71 24.19 -3.14
C ASP A 85 1.88 24.49 -4.11
N LEU A 86 2.71 23.49 -4.42
CA LEU A 86 3.80 23.56 -5.39
C LEU A 86 3.65 22.52 -6.50
N PRO A 87 4.03 22.85 -7.77
CA PRO A 87 4.16 21.85 -8.83
C PRO A 87 5.21 20.77 -8.48
N LEU A 88 5.03 19.53 -8.97
CA LEU A 88 5.85 18.37 -8.61
C LEU A 88 7.36 18.63 -8.66
N HIS A 89 7.90 19.17 -9.76
CA HIS A 89 9.34 19.38 -9.89
C HIS A 89 9.87 20.43 -8.88
N GLU A 90 9.17 21.56 -8.71
CA GLU A 90 9.53 22.56 -7.70
C GLU A 90 9.41 22.02 -6.29
N TRP A 91 8.38 21.19 -6.05
CA TRP A 91 8.17 20.54 -4.77
C TRP A 91 9.31 19.59 -4.42
N LEU A 92 9.74 18.73 -5.36
CA LEU A 92 10.87 17.82 -5.17
C LEU A 92 12.18 18.59 -4.93
N GLU A 93 12.53 19.55 -5.80
CA GLU A 93 13.83 20.23 -5.78
C GLU A 93 13.99 21.21 -4.62
N ARG A 94 12.91 21.93 -4.25
CA ARG A 94 12.98 23.01 -3.25
C ARG A 94 12.62 22.55 -1.85
N GLN A 95 11.80 21.50 -1.72
CA GLN A 95 11.27 21.08 -0.43
C GLN A 95 11.65 19.64 -0.05
N VAL A 96 11.43 18.64 -0.92
CA VAL A 96 11.64 17.27 -0.54
C VAL A 96 13.12 16.93 -0.42
N PHE A 97 13.86 16.97 -1.49
CA PHE A 97 15.27 16.57 -1.50
C PHE A 97 16.14 17.35 -0.51
N PRO A 98 16.04 18.71 -0.40
CA PRO A 98 16.82 19.44 0.58
C PRO A 98 16.50 19.13 2.04
N ASN A 99 15.28 18.68 2.35
CA ASN A 99 14.91 18.30 3.71
C ASN A 99 15.26 16.83 4.02
N GLU A 100 15.15 15.94 3.04
CA GLU A 100 15.58 14.55 3.19
C GLU A 100 17.07 14.41 3.48
N THR A 101 17.92 15.28 2.88
CA THR A 101 19.37 15.28 3.16
C THR A 101 19.72 15.66 4.61
N LYS A 102 18.77 16.23 5.35
CA LYS A 102 18.94 16.60 6.77
C LYS A 102 18.51 15.48 7.73
N LEU A 103 17.90 14.39 7.21
CA LEU A 103 17.57 13.23 8.01
C LEU A 103 18.86 12.54 8.48
N ALA A 104 18.94 12.23 9.77
CA ALA A 104 20.13 11.69 10.40
C ALA A 104 19.80 10.65 11.46
N GLY A 105 20.76 9.77 11.74
CA GLY A 105 20.62 8.74 12.76
C GLY A 105 19.41 7.82 12.53
N ASP A 106 18.50 7.77 13.49
CA ASP A 106 17.30 6.95 13.50
C ASP A 106 16.00 7.73 13.15
N ASP A 107 16.10 8.92 12.54
CA ASP A 107 14.93 9.72 12.18
C ASP A 107 13.92 8.92 11.33
N VAL A 108 14.41 8.24 10.28
CA VAL A 108 13.58 7.43 9.37
C VAL A 108 12.84 6.33 10.13
N TYR A 109 13.46 5.73 11.13
CA TYR A 109 12.84 4.72 11.99
C TYR A 109 11.60 5.27 12.72
N TRP A 110 11.74 6.43 13.41
CA TRP A 110 10.64 7.02 14.18
C TRP A 110 9.52 7.55 13.29
N LEU A 111 9.88 8.17 12.17
CA LEU A 111 8.91 8.67 11.18
C LEU A 111 8.13 7.53 10.51
N ASN A 112 8.77 6.38 10.32
CA ASN A 112 8.13 5.18 9.79
C ASN A 112 7.11 4.62 10.78
N ILE A 113 7.45 4.55 12.08
CA ILE A 113 6.50 4.12 13.13
C ILE A 113 5.27 5.03 13.14
N LEU A 114 5.43 6.35 12.99
CA LEU A 114 4.30 7.28 12.89
C LEU A 114 3.40 6.94 11.68
N GLY A 115 3.98 6.64 10.52
CA GLY A 115 3.23 6.22 9.34
C GLY A 115 2.51 4.88 9.56
N ILE A 116 3.18 3.89 10.17
CA ILE A 116 2.58 2.60 10.52
C ILE A 116 1.37 2.79 11.45
N MET A 117 1.46 3.66 12.45
CA MET A 117 0.31 3.97 13.32
C MET A 117 -0.88 4.48 12.50
N GLU A 118 -0.67 5.36 11.54
CA GLU A 118 -1.75 5.86 10.68
C GLU A 118 -2.31 4.76 9.77
N TYR A 119 -1.48 3.88 9.20
CA TYR A 119 -1.94 2.70 8.46
C TYR A 119 -2.89 1.83 9.27
N LEU A 120 -2.49 1.50 10.49
CA LEU A 120 -3.29 0.64 11.37
C LEU A 120 -4.67 1.23 11.68
N THR A 121 -4.76 2.56 11.85
CA THR A 121 -6.05 3.25 12.10
C THR A 121 -6.96 3.31 10.88
N SER A 122 -6.43 3.11 9.68
CA SER A 122 -7.19 3.09 8.43
C SER A 122 -7.38 1.68 7.85
N GLY A 123 -6.99 0.63 8.60
CA GLY A 123 -7.18 -0.76 8.20
C GLY A 123 -6.17 -1.26 7.16
N ILE A 124 -5.08 -0.53 6.94
CA ILE A 124 -3.97 -0.97 6.10
C ILE A 124 -3.11 -1.95 6.90
N THR A 125 -2.93 -3.17 6.38
CA THR A 125 -2.14 -4.24 7.01
C THR A 125 -0.78 -4.43 6.38
N SER A 126 -0.55 -3.86 5.20
CA SER A 126 0.74 -3.89 4.52
C SER A 126 0.92 -2.71 3.59
N ASN A 127 2.17 -2.28 3.42
CA ASN A 127 2.54 -1.20 2.50
C ASN A 127 3.65 -1.63 1.54
N PHE A 128 3.70 -0.98 0.39
CA PHE A 128 4.80 -1.05 -0.57
C PHE A 128 5.57 0.26 -0.51
N ASP A 129 6.64 0.27 0.27
CA ASP A 129 7.37 1.47 0.67
C ASP A 129 8.60 1.69 -0.19
N MET A 130 8.66 2.82 -0.88
CA MET A 130 9.82 3.28 -1.60
C MET A 130 10.50 4.39 -0.80
N TYR A 131 11.65 4.11 -0.19
CA TYR A 131 12.35 5.15 0.57
C TYR A 131 13.86 4.95 0.63
N ILE A 132 14.56 6.01 1.07
CA ILE A 132 16.00 6.02 1.41
C ILE A 132 16.21 5.46 2.83
N GLN A 133 17.47 5.16 3.21
CA GLN A 133 17.83 4.63 4.54
C GLN A 133 17.00 3.38 4.93
N GLN A 134 16.85 2.48 4.02
CA GLN A 134 15.93 1.34 4.05
C GLN A 134 16.12 0.43 5.28
N LYS A 135 17.33 0.33 5.83
CA LYS A 135 17.59 -0.45 7.08
C LYS A 135 16.80 0.10 8.27
N ASN A 136 16.64 1.42 8.37
CA ASN A 136 15.85 2.05 9.43
C ASN A 136 14.35 1.82 9.22
N SER A 137 13.87 1.90 7.97
CA SER A 137 12.47 1.60 7.64
C SER A 137 12.12 0.16 7.99
N ILE A 138 12.98 -0.80 7.62
CA ILE A 138 12.69 -2.20 7.86
C ILE A 138 12.79 -2.58 9.36
N ALA A 139 13.69 -1.93 10.11
CA ALA A 139 13.78 -2.10 11.56
C ALA A 139 12.47 -1.67 12.25
N ALA A 140 11.89 -0.53 11.86
CA ALA A 140 10.59 -0.07 12.37
C ALA A 140 9.46 -1.07 12.06
N THR A 141 9.46 -1.65 10.85
CA THR A 141 8.51 -2.69 10.45
C THR A 141 8.62 -3.94 11.34
N VAL A 142 9.84 -4.43 11.58
CA VAL A 142 10.08 -5.62 12.41
C VAL A 142 9.64 -5.38 13.86
N ASP A 143 10.02 -4.22 14.43
CA ASP A 143 9.75 -3.90 15.83
C ASP A 143 8.26 -3.66 16.12
N THR A 144 7.54 -3.07 15.17
CA THR A 144 6.08 -2.85 15.29
C THR A 144 5.24 -4.08 14.97
N GLY A 145 5.80 -5.08 14.30
CA GLY A 145 5.06 -6.26 13.83
C GLY A 145 4.25 -6.03 12.57
N PHE A 146 4.42 -4.89 11.90
CA PHE A 146 3.74 -4.56 10.64
C PHE A 146 4.28 -5.40 9.46
N ARG A 147 3.63 -5.34 8.30
CA ARG A 147 4.09 -5.99 7.06
C ARG A 147 4.50 -4.93 6.03
N THR A 148 5.71 -5.05 5.49
CA THR A 148 6.22 -4.11 4.48
C THR A 148 6.91 -4.85 3.33
N VAL A 149 6.54 -4.47 2.11
CA VAL A 149 7.34 -4.72 0.92
C VAL A 149 8.14 -3.45 0.65
N LEU A 150 9.46 -3.56 0.60
CA LEU A 150 10.34 -2.43 0.27
C LEU A 150 10.72 -2.43 -1.19
N THR A 151 11.02 -1.23 -1.69
CA THR A 151 11.73 -1.01 -2.96
C THR A 151 12.65 0.19 -2.84
N SER A 152 13.62 0.31 -3.74
CA SER A 152 14.54 1.45 -3.74
C SER A 152 13.95 2.67 -4.44
N GLY A 153 14.28 3.84 -3.91
CA GLY A 153 14.19 5.12 -4.63
C GLY A 153 15.47 5.47 -5.38
N LEU A 154 16.27 4.48 -5.83
CA LEU A 154 17.51 4.66 -6.57
C LEU A 154 17.36 5.74 -7.64
N ASN A 155 18.26 6.70 -7.62
CA ASN A 155 18.36 7.76 -8.62
C ASN A 155 19.82 8.26 -8.71
N ASN A 156 20.07 9.30 -9.50
CA ASN A 156 21.44 9.83 -9.70
C ASN A 156 22.11 10.40 -8.44
N PHE A 157 21.38 10.57 -7.33
CA PHE A 157 21.86 11.25 -6.12
C PHE A 157 21.87 10.35 -4.90
N VAL A 158 21.05 9.32 -4.86
CA VAL A 158 20.87 8.42 -3.71
C VAL A 158 20.87 6.97 -4.15
N ASP A 159 21.38 6.12 -3.27
CA ASP A 159 21.59 4.70 -3.45
C ASP A 159 22.59 4.38 -4.61
N SER A 160 22.84 3.11 -4.80
CA SER A 160 23.62 2.57 -5.93
C SER A 160 23.11 1.16 -6.27
N PRO A 161 23.47 0.60 -7.43
CA PRO A 161 23.10 -0.77 -7.76
C PRO A 161 23.60 -1.80 -6.73
N GLU A 162 24.74 -1.55 -6.09
CA GLU A 162 25.30 -2.42 -5.04
C GLU A 162 24.46 -2.35 -3.76
N ILE A 163 24.00 -1.16 -3.36
CA ILE A 163 23.10 -0.97 -2.22
C ILE A 163 21.75 -1.63 -2.52
N LEU A 164 21.20 -1.44 -3.72
CA LEU A 164 19.98 -2.09 -4.17
C LEU A 164 20.09 -3.62 -4.05
N GLU A 165 21.20 -4.19 -4.50
CA GLU A 165 21.46 -5.63 -4.42
C GLU A 165 21.66 -6.12 -2.96
N GLU A 166 22.40 -5.36 -2.14
CA GLU A 166 22.57 -5.64 -0.71
C GLU A 166 21.20 -5.69 0.00
N MET A 167 20.36 -4.69 -0.22
CA MET A 167 19.05 -4.60 0.41
C MET A 167 18.10 -5.69 -0.08
N TYR A 168 18.13 -6.03 -1.37
CA TYR A 168 17.36 -7.15 -1.93
C TYR A 168 17.66 -8.47 -1.20
N ASN A 169 18.94 -8.79 -1.02
CA ASN A 169 19.34 -10.01 -0.31
C ASN A 169 19.01 -9.94 1.19
N TYR A 170 19.31 -8.82 1.83
CA TYR A 170 19.12 -8.65 3.28
C TYR A 170 17.64 -8.73 3.70
N VAL A 171 16.75 -7.99 3.03
CA VAL A 171 15.34 -7.87 3.46
C VAL A 171 14.55 -9.14 3.15
N ASN A 172 14.84 -9.80 2.03
CA ASN A 172 14.14 -11.04 1.65
C ASN A 172 14.47 -12.24 2.55
N GLU A 173 15.56 -12.17 3.32
CA GLU A 173 15.94 -13.21 4.28
C GLU A 173 15.58 -12.86 5.74
N LEU A 174 15.06 -11.63 5.99
CA LEU A 174 14.96 -11.10 7.36
C LEU A 174 13.76 -11.64 8.14
N SER A 175 12.57 -11.68 7.52
CA SER A 175 11.31 -12.00 8.20
C SER A 175 10.23 -12.41 7.19
N ASP A 176 9.24 -13.17 7.63
CA ASP A 176 8.04 -13.52 6.85
C ASP A 176 7.07 -12.34 6.63
N ARG A 177 7.33 -11.20 7.24
CA ARG A 177 6.55 -9.95 7.08
C ARG A 177 7.30 -8.90 6.27
N THR A 178 8.46 -9.22 5.77
CA THR A 178 9.30 -8.29 5.01
C THR A 178 9.70 -8.91 3.70
N SER A 179 9.61 -8.15 2.63
CA SER A 179 10.13 -8.53 1.32
C SER A 179 10.66 -7.31 0.57
N TYR A 180 11.42 -7.57 -0.47
CA TYR A 180 12.04 -6.54 -1.28
C TYR A 180 11.85 -6.85 -2.76
N LEU A 181 11.32 -5.89 -3.51
CA LEU A 181 11.23 -5.93 -4.96
C LEU A 181 12.14 -4.89 -5.55
N LEU A 182 12.73 -5.18 -6.71
CA LEU A 182 13.61 -4.22 -7.36
C LEU A 182 12.83 -2.98 -7.83
N GLY A 183 13.47 -1.83 -7.79
CA GLY A 183 12.89 -0.60 -8.26
C GLY A 183 13.88 0.55 -8.27
N PHE A 184 13.45 1.66 -8.85
CA PHE A 184 14.14 2.93 -8.89
C PHE A 184 13.13 4.07 -8.90
N HIS A 185 13.57 5.29 -8.61
CA HIS A 185 12.66 6.41 -8.41
C HIS A 185 11.80 6.69 -9.66
N ALA A 186 12.40 7.22 -10.73
CA ALA A 186 11.72 7.55 -11.99
C ALA A 186 12.73 7.68 -13.13
N GLU A 187 12.27 7.63 -14.38
CA GLU A 187 13.13 7.75 -15.55
C GLU A 187 13.90 9.06 -15.57
N TYR A 188 13.23 10.18 -15.26
CA TYR A 188 13.83 11.51 -15.32
C TYR A 188 14.87 11.80 -14.21
N THR A 189 14.91 11.00 -13.16
CA THR A 189 15.90 11.11 -12.07
C THR A 189 17.01 10.09 -12.16
N THR A 190 16.94 9.12 -13.09
CA THR A 190 17.83 7.97 -13.14
C THR A 190 18.52 7.86 -14.50
N GLY A 191 19.84 8.06 -14.53
CA GLY A 191 20.62 8.05 -15.77
C GLY A 191 20.71 6.66 -16.41
N GLY A 192 20.97 6.63 -17.74
CA GLY A 192 21.03 5.40 -18.53
C GLY A 192 21.87 4.27 -17.92
N PRO A 193 23.11 4.52 -17.43
CA PRO A 193 23.92 3.48 -16.79
C PRO A 193 23.29 2.84 -15.56
N LEU A 194 22.55 3.62 -14.74
CA LEU A 194 21.82 3.10 -13.59
C LEU A 194 20.59 2.27 -14.03
N LEU A 195 19.84 2.74 -15.03
CA LEU A 195 18.73 1.99 -15.61
C LEU A 195 19.20 0.62 -16.16
N GLU A 196 20.33 0.59 -16.87
CA GLU A 196 20.93 -0.68 -17.35
C GLU A 196 21.37 -1.60 -16.20
N ALA A 197 21.86 -1.02 -15.09
CA ALA A 197 22.24 -1.80 -13.92
C ALA A 197 21.03 -2.43 -13.23
N VAL A 198 19.92 -1.69 -13.10
CA VAL A 198 18.64 -2.22 -12.58
C VAL A 198 18.12 -3.35 -13.48
N ALA A 199 18.17 -3.19 -14.80
CA ALA A 199 17.78 -4.24 -15.75
C ALA A 199 18.60 -5.53 -15.57
N LYS A 200 19.92 -5.41 -15.36
CA LYS A 200 20.81 -6.55 -15.08
C LYS A 200 20.49 -7.24 -13.75
N LEU A 201 20.13 -6.47 -12.71
CA LEU A 201 19.69 -7.04 -11.44
C LEU A 201 18.34 -7.77 -11.60
N ALA A 202 17.40 -7.21 -12.37
CA ALA A 202 16.14 -7.87 -12.69
C ALA A 202 16.35 -9.21 -13.40
N GLU A 203 17.26 -9.26 -14.37
CA GLU A 203 17.65 -10.51 -15.04
C GLU A 203 18.33 -11.50 -14.08
N LYS A 204 19.26 -11.02 -13.24
CA LYS A 204 20.00 -11.86 -12.29
C LYS A 204 19.09 -12.54 -11.26
N TYR A 205 18.10 -11.80 -10.73
CA TYR A 205 17.23 -12.28 -9.65
C TYR A 205 15.86 -12.76 -10.14
N HIS A 206 15.55 -12.66 -11.44
CA HIS A 206 14.23 -12.88 -12.01
C HIS A 206 13.14 -12.10 -11.23
N SER A 207 13.46 -10.87 -10.85
CA SER A 207 12.65 -10.03 -10.00
C SER A 207 11.88 -8.98 -10.80
N PRO A 208 10.63 -8.70 -10.45
CA PRO A 208 9.89 -7.59 -11.02
C PRO A 208 10.56 -6.25 -10.71
N VAL A 209 10.29 -5.22 -11.54
CA VAL A 209 10.80 -3.86 -11.36
C VAL A 209 9.67 -2.86 -11.22
N TRP A 210 9.82 -1.92 -10.28
CA TRP A 210 8.84 -0.90 -9.94
C TRP A 210 9.43 0.50 -10.03
N THR A 211 8.62 1.47 -10.51
CA THR A 211 9.05 2.87 -10.66
C THR A 211 7.85 3.81 -10.75
N HIS A 212 8.02 5.09 -10.43
CA HIS A 212 7.08 6.11 -10.86
C HIS A 212 7.10 6.15 -12.39
N ASN A 213 5.93 6.13 -13.00
CA ASN A 213 5.80 5.90 -14.43
C ASN A 213 4.72 6.76 -15.05
N ALA A 214 5.10 7.63 -15.96
CA ALA A 214 4.19 8.49 -16.71
C ALA A 214 3.24 9.30 -15.79
N GLU A 215 3.77 9.84 -14.70
CA GLU A 215 3.01 10.62 -13.73
C GLU A 215 2.59 11.97 -14.30
N THR A 216 3.54 12.70 -14.93
CA THR A 216 3.26 14.01 -15.50
C THR A 216 3.41 14.01 -17.02
N LYS A 217 2.72 14.94 -17.66
CA LYS A 217 2.83 15.12 -19.12
C LYS A 217 4.26 15.48 -19.53
N SER A 218 4.91 16.36 -18.76
CA SER A 218 6.30 16.76 -19.02
C SER A 218 7.27 15.58 -18.93
N GLU A 219 7.13 14.69 -17.93
CA GLU A 219 7.93 13.47 -17.85
C GLU A 219 7.90 12.67 -19.16
N VAL A 220 6.70 12.44 -19.68
CA VAL A 220 6.53 11.66 -20.92
C VAL A 220 7.10 12.41 -22.14
N GLU A 221 6.85 13.72 -22.26
CA GLU A 221 7.35 14.55 -23.35
C GLU A 221 8.90 14.61 -23.32
N ASP A 222 9.49 14.85 -22.17
CA ASP A 222 10.96 14.91 -21.98
C ASP A 222 11.61 13.54 -22.21
N CYS A 223 11.00 12.43 -21.79
CA CYS A 223 11.48 11.09 -22.06
C CYS A 223 11.48 10.81 -23.57
N LYS A 224 10.42 11.22 -24.28
CA LYS A 224 10.34 11.11 -25.75
C LYS A 224 11.39 11.97 -26.45
N GLU A 225 11.70 13.16 -25.95
CA GLU A 225 12.77 13.99 -26.50
C GLU A 225 14.13 13.33 -26.32
N ARG A 226 14.41 12.74 -25.15
CA ARG A 226 15.69 12.07 -24.86
C ARG A 226 15.88 10.74 -25.58
N TRP A 227 14.81 9.91 -25.61
CA TRP A 227 14.92 8.50 -25.99
C TRP A 227 14.07 8.10 -27.20
N GLY A 228 13.15 8.95 -27.65
CA GLY A 228 12.15 8.64 -28.67
C GLY A 228 11.05 7.68 -28.20
N LEU A 229 10.91 7.47 -26.90
CA LEU A 229 10.02 6.49 -26.25
C LEU A 229 9.33 7.10 -25.03
N THR A 230 8.17 6.56 -24.64
CA THR A 230 7.60 6.82 -23.31
C THR A 230 8.44 6.13 -22.22
N PRO A 231 8.30 6.51 -20.94
CA PRO A 231 8.97 5.81 -19.84
C PRO A 231 8.72 4.29 -19.87
N THR A 232 7.45 3.86 -20.03
CA THR A 232 7.07 2.44 -20.14
C THR A 232 7.80 1.72 -21.28
N GLN A 233 7.82 2.33 -22.47
CA GLN A 233 8.48 1.75 -23.65
C GLN A 233 9.99 1.68 -23.48
N LEU A 234 10.61 2.63 -22.79
CA LEU A 234 12.02 2.61 -22.45
C LEU A 234 12.36 1.44 -21.50
N MET A 235 11.56 1.25 -20.42
CA MET A 235 11.75 0.13 -19.49
C MET A 235 11.62 -1.22 -20.20
N GLU A 236 10.62 -1.36 -21.07
CA GLU A 236 10.44 -2.56 -21.89
C GLU A 236 11.65 -2.80 -22.80
N ARG A 237 12.13 -1.75 -23.48
CA ARG A 237 13.34 -1.85 -24.33
C ARG A 237 14.58 -2.29 -23.58
N LEU A 238 14.72 -1.88 -22.32
CA LEU A 238 15.83 -2.27 -21.45
C LEU A 238 15.65 -3.68 -20.83
N GLY A 239 14.49 -4.33 -21.06
CA GLY A 239 14.20 -5.68 -20.54
C GLY A 239 13.78 -5.71 -19.08
N MET A 240 13.51 -4.56 -18.46
CA MET A 240 13.14 -4.48 -17.03
C MET A 240 11.84 -5.21 -16.68
N PHE A 241 10.88 -5.26 -17.62
CA PHE A 241 9.56 -5.86 -17.40
C PHE A 241 9.48 -7.35 -17.76
N GLN A 242 10.61 -7.98 -18.04
CA GLN A 242 10.64 -9.40 -18.41
C GLN A 242 10.07 -10.31 -17.30
N TYR A 243 10.22 -9.94 -16.05
CA TYR A 243 9.79 -10.71 -14.88
C TYR A 243 8.61 -10.05 -14.16
N GLY A 244 7.88 -9.16 -14.82
CA GLY A 244 6.76 -8.44 -14.24
C GLY A 244 7.16 -7.11 -13.60
N GLY A 245 6.33 -6.65 -12.66
CA GLY A 245 6.49 -5.36 -12.00
C GLY A 245 5.34 -4.42 -12.34
N GLY A 246 5.64 -3.13 -12.42
CA GLY A 246 4.60 -2.16 -12.73
C GLY A 246 5.06 -0.71 -12.60
N GLY A 247 4.07 0.16 -12.65
CA GLY A 247 4.26 1.59 -12.51
C GLY A 247 3.34 2.19 -11.47
N TYR A 248 3.85 3.18 -10.76
CA TYR A 248 3.05 4.04 -9.90
C TYR A 248 2.54 5.23 -10.71
N HIS A 249 1.36 5.74 -10.38
CA HIS A 249 0.60 6.81 -11.04
C HIS A 249 0.01 6.43 -12.40
N CYS A 250 0.80 6.11 -13.41
CA CYS A 250 0.37 5.65 -14.75
C CYS A 250 -0.71 6.55 -15.39
N ILE A 251 -0.50 7.87 -15.39
CA ILE A 251 -1.50 8.86 -15.80
C ILE A 251 -1.45 9.13 -17.29
N TRP A 252 -0.24 9.39 -17.82
CA TRP A 252 -0.02 9.85 -19.20
C TRP A 252 0.46 8.71 -20.10
N MET A 253 -0.38 7.66 -20.19
CA MET A 253 -0.10 6.44 -20.94
C MET A 253 -0.53 6.57 -22.40
N GLU A 254 0.19 5.91 -23.29
CA GLU A 254 -0.15 5.77 -24.72
C GLU A 254 -0.59 4.33 -25.04
N ASP A 255 -1.21 4.11 -26.20
CA ASP A 255 -1.77 2.79 -26.59
C ASP A 255 -0.73 1.66 -26.45
N ARG A 256 0.52 1.92 -26.87
CA ARG A 256 1.60 0.93 -26.79
C ARG A 256 1.96 0.59 -25.33
N ASP A 257 1.82 1.53 -24.41
CA ASP A 257 2.10 1.32 -22.99
C ASP A 257 1.10 0.33 -22.37
N PHE A 258 -0.20 0.46 -22.72
CA PHE A 258 -1.22 -0.50 -22.28
C PHE A 258 -0.97 -1.91 -22.84
N GLU A 259 -0.52 -2.01 -24.11
CA GLU A 259 -0.14 -3.31 -24.68
C GLU A 259 1.00 -3.95 -23.88
N ILE A 260 2.04 -3.19 -23.53
CA ILE A 260 3.16 -3.67 -22.71
C ILE A 260 2.66 -4.12 -21.34
N PHE A 261 1.83 -3.32 -20.66
CA PHE A 261 1.27 -3.69 -19.36
C PHE A 261 0.48 -5.00 -19.43
N ARG A 262 -0.36 -5.17 -20.44
CA ARG A 262 -1.12 -6.41 -20.64
C ARG A 262 -0.19 -7.61 -20.95
N ASP A 263 0.71 -7.46 -21.91
CA ASP A 263 1.54 -8.56 -22.43
C ASP A 263 2.57 -9.04 -21.39
N ARG A 264 3.09 -8.12 -20.57
CA ARG A 264 4.02 -8.39 -19.46
C ARG A 264 3.31 -8.67 -18.13
N LYS A 265 1.98 -8.62 -18.08
CA LYS A 265 1.18 -8.78 -16.85
C LYS A 265 1.60 -7.82 -15.75
N LEU A 266 1.86 -6.57 -16.10
CA LEU A 266 2.24 -5.53 -15.16
C LEU A 266 1.03 -5.07 -14.37
N THR A 267 1.29 -4.41 -13.23
CA THR A 267 0.26 -3.76 -12.42
C THR A 267 0.40 -2.23 -12.52
N ALA A 268 -0.71 -1.54 -12.70
CA ALA A 268 -0.77 -0.10 -12.55
C ALA A 268 -1.30 0.26 -11.15
N VAL A 269 -0.54 1.07 -10.40
CA VAL A 269 -0.92 1.55 -9.07
C VAL A 269 -1.34 3.01 -9.19
N THR A 270 -2.60 3.31 -8.86
CA THR A 270 -3.09 4.69 -8.82
C THR A 270 -2.93 5.30 -7.44
N ASN A 271 -2.54 6.59 -7.38
CA ASN A 271 -2.35 7.37 -6.15
C ASN A 271 -3.24 8.63 -6.21
N PRO A 272 -4.57 8.48 -6.09
CA PRO A 272 -5.52 9.52 -6.50
C PRO A 272 -5.39 10.82 -5.72
N SER A 273 -5.16 10.78 -4.41
CA SER A 273 -4.98 11.99 -3.60
C SER A 273 -3.73 12.77 -3.98
N SER A 274 -2.60 12.09 -4.17
CA SER A 274 -1.34 12.69 -4.60
C SER A 274 -1.48 13.28 -6.01
N ASN A 275 -2.04 12.50 -6.94
CA ASN A 275 -2.28 12.95 -8.31
C ASN A 275 -3.12 14.23 -8.38
N LEU A 276 -4.13 14.36 -7.48
CA LEU A 276 -4.94 15.57 -7.37
C LEU A 276 -4.16 16.73 -6.78
N LYS A 277 -3.47 16.50 -5.66
CA LYS A 277 -2.78 17.56 -4.93
C LYS A 277 -1.62 18.17 -5.74
N LEU A 278 -0.89 17.34 -6.47
CA LEU A 278 0.21 17.75 -7.35
C LEU A 278 -0.26 18.16 -8.75
N ALA A 279 -1.58 18.07 -9.01
CA ALA A 279 -2.19 18.34 -10.31
C ALA A 279 -1.58 17.53 -11.46
N SER A 280 -1.08 16.31 -11.16
CA SER A 280 -0.47 15.42 -12.14
C SER A 280 -1.47 14.92 -13.20
N GLY A 281 -2.74 14.73 -12.79
CA GLY A 281 -3.84 14.30 -13.66
C GLY A 281 -4.68 13.16 -13.07
N ILE A 282 -5.49 12.53 -13.91
CA ILE A 282 -6.34 11.40 -13.51
C ILE A 282 -5.90 10.15 -14.28
N CYS A 283 -5.55 9.09 -13.57
CA CYS A 283 -5.16 7.80 -14.17
C CYS A 283 -6.31 7.24 -15.04
N PRO A 284 -6.03 6.72 -16.24
CA PRO A 284 -7.02 6.15 -17.17
C PRO A 284 -7.44 4.72 -16.73
N LEU A 285 -7.95 4.59 -15.50
CA LEU A 285 -8.24 3.30 -14.86
C LEU A 285 -9.18 2.43 -15.66
N LYS A 286 -10.19 3.03 -16.32
CA LYS A 286 -11.15 2.28 -17.15
C LYS A 286 -10.46 1.56 -18.29
N HIS A 287 -9.45 2.18 -18.92
CA HIS A 287 -8.70 1.55 -19.99
C HIS A 287 -7.88 0.36 -19.51
N PHE A 288 -7.21 0.47 -18.35
CA PHE A 288 -6.52 -0.65 -17.73
C PHE A 288 -7.49 -1.79 -17.36
N TYR A 289 -8.61 -1.45 -16.73
CA TYR A 289 -9.63 -2.39 -16.29
C TYR A 289 -10.23 -3.19 -17.46
N ASP A 290 -10.61 -2.52 -18.55
CA ASP A 290 -11.19 -3.16 -19.74
C ASP A 290 -10.19 -4.07 -20.47
N ASN A 291 -8.89 -3.83 -20.32
CA ASN A 291 -7.82 -4.68 -20.86
C ASN A 291 -7.39 -5.80 -19.91
N GLY A 292 -8.05 -5.98 -18.77
CA GLY A 292 -7.73 -7.02 -17.79
C GLY A 292 -6.36 -6.86 -17.12
N ILE A 293 -5.82 -5.64 -17.09
CA ILE A 293 -4.55 -5.32 -16.43
C ILE A 293 -4.81 -5.19 -14.93
N ASN A 294 -3.98 -5.81 -14.10
CA ASN A 294 -4.12 -5.70 -12.66
C ASN A 294 -3.98 -4.24 -12.22
N LEU A 295 -4.86 -3.84 -11.31
CA LEU A 295 -4.92 -2.50 -10.73
C LEU A 295 -4.79 -2.56 -9.22
N ALA A 296 -4.09 -1.58 -8.65
CA ALA A 296 -3.96 -1.43 -7.21
C ALA A 296 -4.05 0.05 -6.81
N ILE A 297 -4.24 0.30 -5.52
CA ILE A 297 -4.32 1.64 -4.95
C ILE A 297 -3.15 1.86 -4.00
N GLY A 298 -2.46 2.97 -4.16
CA GLY A 298 -1.48 3.48 -3.22
C GLY A 298 -1.89 4.82 -2.64
N THR A 299 -1.39 5.15 -1.46
CA THR A 299 -1.59 6.48 -0.87
C THR A 299 -0.56 7.49 -1.38
N ASP A 300 0.56 7.01 -1.93
CA ASP A 300 1.76 7.81 -2.07
C ASP A 300 2.27 8.31 -0.69
N GLY A 301 3.27 9.18 -0.66
CA GLY A 301 3.82 9.71 0.58
C GLY A 301 2.91 10.70 1.29
N PRO A 302 2.97 10.81 2.63
CA PRO A 302 2.21 11.79 3.37
C PRO A 302 2.64 13.24 3.11
N ALA A 303 3.71 13.47 2.41
CA ALA A 303 4.11 14.79 1.90
C ALA A 303 3.25 15.24 0.70
N SER A 304 2.93 14.34 -0.22
CA SER A 304 2.11 14.62 -1.42
C SER A 304 0.61 14.39 -1.20
N ASN A 305 0.24 13.51 -0.27
CA ASN A 305 -1.15 13.15 0.01
C ASN A 305 -1.70 13.79 1.30
N ASN A 306 -0.89 13.94 2.33
CA ASN A 306 -1.22 14.31 3.70
C ASN A 306 -1.97 13.24 4.52
N CYS A 307 -2.65 12.26 3.94
CA CYS A 307 -3.40 11.22 4.63
C CYS A 307 -3.02 9.82 4.15
N LEU A 308 -2.75 8.92 5.08
CA LEU A 308 -2.51 7.51 4.80
C LEU A 308 -3.82 6.74 5.06
N ASP A 309 -4.86 6.99 4.24
CA ASP A 309 -6.24 6.56 4.45
C ASP A 309 -6.83 5.88 3.21
N MET A 310 -6.93 4.56 3.24
CA MET A 310 -7.42 3.78 2.09
C MET A 310 -8.89 4.04 1.77
N PHE A 311 -9.73 4.39 2.73
CA PHE A 311 -11.13 4.74 2.44
C PHE A 311 -11.22 5.99 1.56
N ARG A 312 -10.40 7.00 1.88
CA ARG A 312 -10.31 8.22 1.07
C ARG A 312 -9.80 7.90 -0.34
N GLU A 313 -8.75 7.07 -0.45
CA GLU A 313 -8.21 6.67 -1.75
C GLU A 313 -9.23 5.87 -2.58
N MET A 314 -9.96 4.94 -1.99
CA MET A 314 -11.02 4.19 -2.68
C MET A 314 -12.12 5.11 -3.24
N PHE A 315 -12.60 6.07 -2.43
CA PHE A 315 -13.61 7.01 -2.88
C PHE A 315 -13.11 7.88 -4.04
N LEU A 316 -11.89 8.42 -3.93
CA LEU A 316 -11.29 9.25 -4.98
C LEU A 316 -11.02 8.44 -6.25
N THR A 317 -10.53 7.20 -6.13
CA THR A 317 -10.28 6.30 -7.26
C THR A 317 -11.55 6.14 -8.11
N THR A 318 -12.67 5.77 -7.49
CA THR A 318 -13.93 5.62 -8.23
C THR A 318 -14.48 6.95 -8.74
N GLY A 319 -14.47 8.00 -7.90
CA GLY A 319 -15.04 9.31 -8.26
C GLY A 319 -14.33 9.97 -9.43
N LEU A 320 -13.01 9.99 -9.41
CA LEU A 320 -12.17 10.57 -10.47
C LEU A 320 -12.28 9.80 -11.77
N SER A 321 -12.27 8.46 -11.71
CA SER A 321 -12.47 7.63 -12.91
C SER A 321 -13.80 7.93 -13.57
N LYS A 322 -14.90 8.01 -12.81
CA LYS A 322 -16.23 8.34 -13.34
C LYS A 322 -16.28 9.71 -13.99
N VAL A 323 -15.63 10.71 -13.39
CA VAL A 323 -15.58 12.07 -13.97
C VAL A 323 -14.72 12.08 -15.24
N ARG A 324 -13.58 11.39 -15.26
CA ARG A 324 -12.73 11.28 -16.45
C ARG A 324 -13.49 10.69 -17.64
N GLU A 325 -14.19 9.57 -17.41
CA GLU A 325 -14.93 8.85 -18.45
C GLU A 325 -16.31 9.44 -18.75
N MET A 326 -16.80 10.39 -17.93
CA MET A 326 -18.19 10.90 -17.97
C MET A 326 -19.22 9.75 -17.89
N ASP A 327 -18.87 8.68 -17.18
CA ASP A 327 -19.66 7.47 -16.99
C ASP A 327 -19.74 7.07 -15.51
N ALA A 328 -20.91 7.17 -14.91
CA ALA A 328 -21.14 6.78 -13.53
C ALA A 328 -21.03 5.24 -13.28
N ALA A 329 -21.05 4.44 -14.34
CA ALA A 329 -20.95 2.97 -14.29
C ALA A 329 -19.54 2.45 -14.65
N GLY A 330 -18.58 3.33 -14.96
CA GLY A 330 -17.29 2.99 -15.57
C GLY A 330 -16.46 1.95 -14.80
N ILE A 331 -16.33 2.08 -13.49
CA ILE A 331 -15.66 1.08 -12.63
C ILE A 331 -16.55 0.80 -11.42
N PRO A 332 -16.95 -0.47 -11.19
CA PRO A 332 -17.82 -0.83 -10.08
C PRO A 332 -17.07 -0.81 -8.73
N ALA A 333 -17.82 -0.63 -7.62
CA ALA A 333 -17.26 -0.61 -6.27
C ALA A 333 -16.48 -1.89 -5.91
N ASP A 334 -16.92 -3.04 -6.39
CA ASP A 334 -16.28 -4.33 -6.17
C ASP A 334 -14.85 -4.34 -6.75
N ALA A 335 -14.66 -3.78 -7.96
CA ALA A 335 -13.34 -3.64 -8.56
C ALA A 335 -12.43 -2.69 -7.74
N ILE A 336 -12.99 -1.60 -7.19
CA ILE A 336 -12.25 -0.67 -6.31
C ILE A 336 -11.81 -1.38 -5.01
N LEU A 337 -12.71 -2.15 -4.41
CA LEU A 337 -12.36 -2.92 -3.20
C LEU A 337 -11.31 -4.00 -3.51
N TYR A 338 -11.40 -4.64 -4.69
CA TYR A 338 -10.36 -5.57 -5.16
C TYR A 338 -9.01 -4.88 -5.30
N MET A 339 -8.93 -3.68 -5.89
CA MET A 339 -7.70 -2.89 -6.01
C MET A 339 -7.08 -2.57 -4.65
N ALA A 340 -7.90 -2.28 -3.63
CA ALA A 340 -7.46 -1.97 -2.28
C ALA A 340 -7.08 -3.21 -1.45
N THR A 341 -7.37 -4.42 -1.91
CA THR A 341 -7.13 -5.68 -1.21
C THR A 341 -6.32 -6.65 -2.07
N ALA A 342 -6.95 -7.58 -2.77
CA ALA A 342 -6.28 -8.63 -3.54
C ALA A 342 -5.42 -8.08 -4.69
N GLY A 343 -5.88 -7.05 -5.41
CA GLY A 343 -5.10 -6.40 -6.46
C GLY A 343 -3.80 -5.78 -5.94
N GLY A 344 -3.88 -5.13 -4.76
CA GLY A 344 -2.70 -4.62 -4.06
C GLY A 344 -1.77 -5.73 -3.58
N ALA A 345 -2.31 -6.80 -3.01
CA ALA A 345 -1.51 -7.97 -2.59
C ALA A 345 -0.75 -8.59 -3.78
N HIS A 346 -1.43 -8.73 -4.92
CA HIS A 346 -0.82 -9.23 -6.15
C HIS A 346 0.31 -8.32 -6.64
N ALA A 347 0.11 -6.99 -6.64
CA ALA A 347 1.16 -6.02 -6.96
C ALA A 347 2.41 -6.18 -6.07
N MET A 348 2.19 -6.43 -4.79
CA MET A 348 3.22 -6.56 -3.77
C MET A 348 3.82 -7.97 -3.66
N GLN A 349 3.33 -8.94 -4.42
CA GLN A 349 3.71 -10.36 -4.35
C GLN A 349 3.52 -10.98 -2.95
N ILE A 350 2.44 -10.61 -2.26
CA ILE A 350 2.04 -11.13 -0.94
C ILE A 350 0.66 -11.81 -1.03
N ASP A 351 0.48 -12.67 -2.02
CA ASP A 351 -0.79 -13.35 -2.28
C ASP A 351 -1.23 -14.30 -1.14
N ASP A 352 -0.36 -14.60 -0.20
CA ASP A 352 -0.67 -15.38 1.00
C ASP A 352 -1.56 -14.64 2.02
N CYS A 353 -1.75 -13.31 1.86
CA CYS A 353 -2.62 -12.47 2.69
C CYS A 353 -3.62 -11.61 1.87
N ASP A 354 -3.96 -12.01 0.64
CA ASP A 354 -4.81 -11.29 -0.30
C ASP A 354 -6.30 -11.28 0.08
N ARG A 355 -6.76 -12.33 0.75
CA ARG A 355 -8.18 -12.60 1.07
C ARG A 355 -8.35 -13.34 2.37
N LEU A 356 -9.58 -13.33 2.93
CA LEU A 356 -9.92 -14.19 4.05
C LEU A 356 -10.30 -15.57 3.52
N ALA A 357 -9.41 -16.54 3.70
CA ALA A 357 -9.62 -17.93 3.35
C ALA A 357 -8.78 -18.84 4.26
N VAL A 358 -9.23 -20.08 4.44
CA VAL A 358 -8.46 -21.07 5.21
C VAL A 358 -7.10 -21.31 4.53
N GLY A 359 -6.03 -21.29 5.31
CA GLY A 359 -4.64 -21.42 4.86
C GLY A 359 -3.95 -20.10 4.53
N LYS A 360 -4.67 -18.98 4.45
CA LYS A 360 -4.10 -17.64 4.25
C LYS A 360 -3.61 -17.05 5.57
N LYS A 361 -2.67 -16.12 5.47
CA LYS A 361 -2.20 -15.33 6.61
C LYS A 361 -3.33 -14.47 7.18
N ALA A 362 -3.37 -14.31 8.47
CA ALA A 362 -4.39 -13.53 9.17
C ALA A 362 -4.03 -12.04 9.19
N ASP A 363 -4.13 -11.41 8.02
CA ASP A 363 -4.08 -9.96 7.83
C ASP A 363 -5.52 -9.48 7.60
N LEU A 364 -6.20 -9.01 8.65
CA LEU A 364 -7.62 -8.69 8.61
C LEU A 364 -7.98 -7.42 9.40
N VAL A 365 -9.14 -6.87 9.06
CA VAL A 365 -9.71 -5.69 9.71
C VAL A 365 -11.15 -5.95 10.12
N MET A 366 -11.52 -5.51 11.32
CA MET A 366 -12.90 -5.49 11.75
C MET A 366 -13.49 -4.09 11.59
N ILE A 367 -14.54 -3.98 10.78
CA ILE A 367 -15.26 -2.74 10.46
C ILE A 367 -16.52 -2.63 11.30
N ASP A 368 -16.68 -1.52 12.01
CA ASP A 368 -17.88 -1.18 12.77
C ASP A 368 -19.03 -0.82 11.84
N LEU A 369 -20.03 -1.69 11.77
CA LEU A 369 -21.26 -1.44 11.02
C LEU A 369 -22.29 -0.64 11.83
N HIS A 370 -22.12 -0.51 13.16
CA HIS A 370 -23.03 0.22 14.04
C HIS A 370 -22.76 1.74 14.08
N GLN A 371 -22.40 2.29 12.90
CA GLN A 371 -22.17 3.72 12.68
C GLN A 371 -23.16 4.25 11.64
N PRO A 372 -23.61 5.51 11.75
CA PRO A 372 -24.61 6.05 10.82
C PRO A 372 -24.22 5.98 9.33
N ASN A 373 -22.93 6.15 9.01
CA ASN A 373 -22.42 6.09 7.64
C ASN A 373 -22.43 4.69 7.03
N MET A 374 -22.54 3.64 7.86
CA MET A 374 -22.61 2.24 7.40
C MET A 374 -24.07 1.72 7.34
N GLN A 375 -25.04 2.55 7.68
CA GLN A 375 -26.46 2.21 7.68
C GLN A 375 -27.23 3.00 6.61
N PRO A 376 -28.29 2.39 5.99
CA PRO A 376 -28.69 0.99 6.11
C PRO A 376 -27.74 0.04 5.35
N GLU A 377 -27.75 -1.25 5.71
CA GLU A 377 -26.91 -2.30 5.16
C GLU A 377 -27.40 -2.82 3.79
N ASN A 378 -27.76 -1.93 2.86
CA ASN A 378 -28.28 -2.33 1.55
C ASN A 378 -27.24 -3.07 0.69
N ASN A 379 -25.98 -2.61 0.75
CA ASN A 379 -24.83 -3.23 0.09
C ASN A 379 -23.55 -2.82 0.82
N LEU A 380 -23.00 -3.71 1.62
CA LEU A 380 -21.84 -3.41 2.47
C LEU A 380 -20.58 -3.12 1.67
N ILE A 381 -20.39 -3.75 0.49
CA ILE A 381 -19.23 -3.46 -0.37
C ILE A 381 -19.29 -2.02 -0.86
N LYS A 382 -20.46 -1.58 -1.32
CA LYS A 382 -20.67 -0.18 -1.72
C LYS A 382 -20.55 0.78 -0.54
N ASN A 383 -21.04 0.39 0.65
CA ASN A 383 -20.85 1.19 1.84
C ASN A 383 -19.38 1.37 2.21
N LEU A 384 -18.57 0.30 2.12
CA LEU A 384 -17.13 0.40 2.35
C LEU A 384 -16.46 1.43 1.42
N VAL A 385 -16.79 1.39 0.13
CA VAL A 385 -16.13 2.23 -0.89
C VAL A 385 -16.65 3.68 -0.88
N TYR A 386 -17.96 3.88 -0.71
CA TYR A 386 -18.57 5.20 -0.86
C TYR A 386 -18.84 5.94 0.45
N SER A 387 -19.08 5.22 1.54
CA SER A 387 -19.50 5.79 2.82
C SER A 387 -18.55 5.47 3.96
N GLY A 388 -17.73 4.43 3.82
CA GLY A 388 -16.77 4.01 4.83
C GLY A 388 -15.72 5.07 5.13
N SER A 389 -15.19 5.04 6.33
CA SER A 389 -14.09 5.90 6.78
C SER A 389 -13.23 5.17 7.80
N LYS A 390 -12.03 5.69 8.06
CA LYS A 390 -11.15 5.12 9.09
C LYS A 390 -11.78 5.06 10.50
N GLN A 391 -12.81 5.86 10.78
CA GLN A 391 -13.56 5.80 12.04
C GLN A 391 -14.32 4.48 12.22
N ASN A 392 -14.57 3.75 11.13
CA ASN A 392 -15.20 2.44 11.18
C ASN A 392 -14.21 1.31 11.53
N VAL A 393 -12.92 1.54 11.57
CA VAL A 393 -11.90 0.53 11.89
C VAL A 393 -11.89 0.31 13.40
N LYS A 394 -12.31 -0.87 13.83
CA LYS A 394 -12.28 -1.30 15.25
C LYS A 394 -11.05 -2.09 15.60
N LEU A 395 -10.54 -2.89 14.68
CA LEU A 395 -9.42 -3.77 14.91
C LEU A 395 -8.65 -3.97 13.60
N THR A 396 -7.33 -3.93 13.70
CA THR A 396 -6.41 -4.29 12.62
C THR A 396 -5.45 -5.36 13.11
N MET A 397 -5.47 -6.52 12.43
CA MET A 397 -4.62 -7.68 12.71
C MET A 397 -3.65 -7.87 11.55
N VAL A 398 -2.38 -8.05 11.84
CA VAL A 398 -1.31 -8.37 10.88
C VAL A 398 -0.63 -9.66 11.32
N ASN A 399 -0.52 -10.62 10.41
CA ASN A 399 0.13 -11.91 10.69
C ASN A 399 -0.38 -12.57 11.97
N GLY A 400 -1.70 -12.53 12.23
CA GLY A 400 -2.33 -13.08 13.43
C GLY A 400 -2.12 -12.28 14.72
N GLN A 401 -1.46 -11.13 14.65
CA GLN A 401 -1.25 -10.23 15.79
C GLN A 401 -2.16 -9.00 15.69
N ILE A 402 -2.94 -8.72 16.73
CA ILE A 402 -3.74 -7.50 16.80
C ILE A 402 -2.81 -6.34 17.13
N LEU A 403 -2.58 -5.45 16.17
CA LEU A 403 -1.70 -4.30 16.33
C LEU A 403 -2.47 -3.01 16.67
N TYR A 404 -3.77 -2.97 16.38
CA TYR A 404 -4.66 -1.85 16.73
C TYR A 404 -6.03 -2.37 17.10
N GLU A 405 -6.62 -1.83 18.15
CA GLU A 405 -7.95 -2.21 18.60
C GLU A 405 -8.61 -1.10 19.42
N ASN A 406 -9.81 -0.65 18.99
CA ASN A 406 -10.64 0.33 19.72
C ASN A 406 -9.90 1.60 20.17
N GLY A 407 -9.01 2.14 19.32
CA GLY A 407 -8.22 3.35 19.61
C GLY A 407 -6.86 3.07 20.27
N GLU A 408 -6.55 1.83 20.61
CA GLU A 408 -5.31 1.46 21.27
C GLU A 408 -4.32 0.78 20.30
N PHE A 409 -3.08 1.25 20.28
CA PHE A 409 -1.98 0.62 19.56
C PHE A 409 -1.31 -0.46 20.41
N ARG A 410 -1.01 -1.60 19.78
CA ARG A 410 -0.33 -2.75 20.42
C ARG A 410 0.96 -3.08 19.69
N ILE A 411 1.72 -2.04 19.35
CA ILE A 411 2.97 -2.11 18.59
C ILE A 411 4.23 -1.96 19.46
N GLY A 412 4.08 -1.92 20.79
CA GLY A 412 5.21 -1.82 21.72
C GLY A 412 5.72 -0.39 21.98
N PHE A 413 5.06 0.64 21.43
CA PHE A 413 5.46 2.03 21.58
C PHE A 413 4.34 2.89 22.15
N ASP A 414 4.70 3.90 22.94
CA ASP A 414 3.76 4.93 23.40
C ASP A 414 3.51 5.93 22.26
N PRO A 415 2.26 6.16 21.83
CA PRO A 415 1.92 7.12 20.80
C PRO A 415 2.44 8.53 21.06
N GLU A 416 2.38 9.02 22.30
CA GLU A 416 2.83 10.35 22.65
C GLU A 416 4.36 10.49 22.52
N GLU A 417 5.12 9.44 22.79
CA GLU A 417 6.56 9.41 22.52
C GLU A 417 6.84 9.54 21.03
N ILE A 418 6.12 8.80 20.17
CA ILE A 418 6.28 8.84 18.72
C ILE A 418 5.96 10.26 18.20
N TYR A 419 4.86 10.87 18.68
CA TYR A 419 4.49 12.25 18.31
C TYR A 419 5.57 13.25 18.73
N ALA A 420 6.08 13.13 19.95
CA ALA A 420 7.13 14.01 20.46
C ALA A 420 8.44 13.92 19.64
N ARG A 421 8.87 12.69 19.30
CA ARG A 421 10.06 12.44 18.46
C ARG A 421 9.88 12.98 17.05
N SER A 422 8.77 12.69 16.39
CA SER A 422 8.48 13.18 15.04
C SER A 422 8.45 14.71 14.98
N ASN A 423 7.83 15.37 15.97
CA ASN A 423 7.84 16.82 16.08
C ASN A 423 9.24 17.39 16.37
N ALA A 424 10.08 16.69 17.12
CA ALA A 424 11.46 17.12 17.36
C ALA A 424 12.31 17.03 16.08
N ILE A 425 12.11 15.97 15.26
CA ILE A 425 12.78 15.81 13.97
C ILE A 425 12.46 16.98 13.04
N ILE A 426 11.18 17.31 12.84
CA ILE A 426 10.81 18.39 11.92
C ILE A 426 11.29 19.77 12.45
N ARG A 427 11.20 20.03 13.75
CA ARG A 427 11.77 21.27 14.32
C ARG A 427 13.27 21.41 14.04
N ARG A 428 14.04 20.33 14.18
CA ARG A 428 15.48 20.32 13.86
C ARG A 428 15.73 20.58 12.37
N ILE A 429 14.97 19.92 11.48
CA ILE A 429 15.12 20.03 10.03
C ILE A 429 14.75 21.43 9.53
N SER A 430 13.66 22.02 10.03
CA SER A 430 13.16 23.34 9.61
C SER A 430 13.95 24.50 10.19
N GLY A 431 14.81 24.25 11.18
CA GLY A 431 15.54 25.34 11.90
C GLY A 431 14.63 26.21 12.75
N SER A 432 13.36 25.84 12.95
CA SER A 432 12.45 26.54 13.84
C SER A 432 12.78 26.18 15.29
N HIS A 433 13.49 27.09 15.98
CA HIS A 433 13.56 27.02 17.44
C HIS A 433 12.15 27.18 18.01
N ALA A 434 11.88 26.41 19.07
CA ALA A 434 10.62 26.47 19.80
C ALA A 434 10.50 27.88 20.48
N ASP A 435 9.93 28.82 19.73
CA ASP A 435 9.42 30.06 20.24
C ASP A 435 8.13 30.38 19.49
N ASN A 436 7.03 29.74 19.99
CA ASN A 436 5.69 30.37 20.06
C ASN A 436 4.77 29.46 20.85
#